data_9f3ac5885a1c69da1a6d5d2b8399ff12
#
_entry.id   9f3ac5885a1c69da1a6d5d2b8399ff12
#
_cell.length_a   1.000
_cell.length_b   1.000
_cell.length_c   1.000
_cell.angle_alpha   90.00
_cell.angle_beta   90.00
_cell.angle_gamma   90.00
#
_symmetry.space_group_name_H-M   'P 1'
#
loop_
_entity.id
_entity.type
_entity.pdbx_description
1 polymer ?
#
loop_
_entity_poly.entity_id
_entity_poly.type
_entity_poly.pdbx_seq_one_letter_code
_entity_poly.pdbx_strand_id
1 'polypeptide(L)'
;MDRDEQVAPDAVRPPGGECTIGIDVGTTAVKAVAVDADGTVVARARVPHRVIAPVPDVLEHDALRAWRQGPRRALAAVAGALDGPAAGVVTSAMVPSMTAVDRRGIPRLPGLLYGDIRARDDGPDGPVARPHDHGGEREEGRRMLAWAVAEQPGAAGYWPCQAVATHALCGVPAVDSATASSFGSLMRGSRWDRDVLAAIGVDEGQLARVVPLGRPAGTVPGTPTVVGGGSIDAFCEQIVSGAVHVGDVLAIFGATLVVWVVTDEWVEVTGLTSFPSTVPERFMVGGPSNAGALFVDWVRTVTGGAPATGRRSRAAAPGAGGRDGDPGRVPVWLPYLRGERTPFHDPGLQASLLGLDIAHGPDAVVRASYEASGFVIRRIVERSGGKALRVVATGGGSRSVAWMQAVADATGLPVDTVAVPEGAALGAAFLARMTAGLEADFQASARWARPGTRIEPDPAWATQASNRFRRFEEEGPAG
;
A
#
# COMPACT_ATOMS: atom_id res chain seq x y z
N MET A 1 -13.41 25.88 -5.64
CA MET A 1 -12.56 25.90 -6.85
C MET A 1 -11.16 26.19 -6.36
N ASP A 2 -10.44 25.11 -5.96
CA ASP A 2 -9.11 25.19 -5.37
C ASP A 2 -8.07 25.29 -6.47
N ARG A 3 -7.31 26.38 -6.42
CA ARG A 3 -6.15 26.63 -7.25
C ARG A 3 -5.01 25.73 -6.77
N ASP A 4 -4.83 24.57 -7.40
CA ASP A 4 -3.64 23.75 -7.21
C ASP A 4 -3.12 23.28 -8.57
N GLU A 5 -1.87 23.70 -8.82
CA GLU A 5 -0.99 23.38 -9.94
C GLU A 5 -1.33 24.04 -11.29
N GLN A 6 -1.04 25.32 -11.36
CA GLN A 6 -0.69 25.94 -12.61
C GLN A 6 0.67 25.37 -13.06
N VAL A 7 0.65 24.55 -14.11
CA VAL A 7 1.80 24.40 -15.00
C VAL A 7 2.12 25.78 -15.51
N ALA A 8 3.35 26.24 -15.37
CA ALA A 8 3.78 27.52 -15.92
C ALA A 8 3.45 27.54 -17.43
N PRO A 9 2.83 28.61 -17.96
CA PRO A 9 2.28 28.62 -19.31
C PRO A 9 3.32 28.50 -20.45
N ASP A 10 4.61 28.56 -20.15
CA ASP A 10 5.72 28.54 -21.12
C ASP A 10 6.63 27.30 -21.02
N ALA A 11 6.29 26.28 -20.23
CA ALA A 11 7.08 25.05 -20.19
C ALA A 11 6.79 24.22 -21.45
N VAL A 12 7.83 23.88 -22.21
CA VAL A 12 7.76 22.92 -23.33
C VAL A 12 7.16 21.64 -22.82
N ARG A 13 6.01 21.24 -23.38
CA ARG A 13 5.35 19.98 -23.00
C ARG A 13 6.21 18.81 -23.49
N PRO A 14 6.49 17.82 -22.64
CA PRO A 14 7.28 16.66 -23.07
C PRO A 14 6.49 15.84 -24.09
N PRO A 15 7.18 15.20 -25.08
CA PRO A 15 6.55 14.34 -26.07
C PRO A 15 5.78 13.20 -25.39
N GLY A 16 4.49 13.08 -25.70
CA GLY A 16 3.62 12.07 -25.07
C GLY A 16 4.07 10.64 -25.36
N GLY A 17 4.54 10.34 -26.57
CA GLY A 17 4.96 9.01 -27.01
C GLY A 17 6.16 8.42 -26.24
N GLU A 18 6.93 9.24 -25.52
CA GLU A 18 8.04 8.82 -24.66
C GLU A 18 7.65 8.73 -23.18
N CYS A 19 6.48 9.25 -22.82
CA CYS A 19 5.96 9.26 -21.46
C CYS A 19 5.02 8.10 -21.20
N THR A 20 5.00 7.64 -19.97
CA THR A 20 4.02 6.67 -19.47
C THR A 20 3.31 7.20 -18.23
N ILE A 21 2.11 6.69 -17.95
CA ILE A 21 1.27 7.19 -16.88
C ILE A 21 1.01 6.04 -15.88
N GLY A 22 1.26 6.34 -14.61
CA GLY A 22 0.84 5.47 -13.51
C GLY A 22 -0.25 6.15 -12.71
N ILE A 23 -1.27 5.37 -12.32
CA ILE A 23 -2.41 5.84 -11.54
C ILE A 23 -2.56 4.96 -10.31
N ASP A 24 -2.40 5.53 -9.14
CA ASP A 24 -2.59 4.87 -7.86
C ASP A 24 -3.96 5.22 -7.26
N VAL A 25 -4.81 4.23 -7.06
CA VAL A 25 -6.09 4.36 -6.35
C VAL A 25 -5.85 4.04 -4.88
N GLY A 26 -5.33 5.03 -4.16
CA GLY A 26 -5.06 4.89 -2.72
C GLY A 26 -6.29 5.07 -1.84
N THR A 27 -6.12 4.98 -0.52
CA THR A 27 -7.21 5.01 0.46
C THR A 27 -7.97 6.35 0.51
N THR A 28 -7.29 7.49 0.26
CA THR A 28 -7.88 8.83 0.42
C THR A 28 -7.85 9.69 -0.84
N ALA A 29 -7.19 9.22 -1.89
CA ALA A 29 -7.11 9.93 -3.17
C ALA A 29 -6.65 8.98 -4.28
N VAL A 30 -7.08 9.28 -5.50
CA VAL A 30 -6.40 8.80 -6.70
C VAL A 30 -5.25 9.76 -7.03
N LYS A 31 -4.05 9.22 -7.19
CA LYS A 31 -2.86 9.96 -7.61
C LYS A 31 -2.44 9.47 -8.98
N ALA A 32 -2.03 10.37 -9.85
CA ALA A 32 -1.45 10.01 -11.15
C ALA A 32 -0.17 10.78 -11.39
N VAL A 33 0.77 10.12 -12.06
CA VAL A 33 2.00 10.73 -12.55
C VAL A 33 2.18 10.40 -14.03
N ALA A 34 2.59 11.39 -14.82
CA ALA A 34 3.19 11.15 -16.12
C ALA A 34 4.71 11.23 -15.97
N VAL A 35 5.41 10.27 -16.55
CA VAL A 35 6.84 10.03 -16.28
C VAL A 35 7.57 9.81 -17.59
N ASP A 36 8.73 10.42 -17.74
CA ASP A 36 9.62 10.24 -18.89
C ASP A 36 10.43 8.91 -18.79
N ALA A 37 11.32 8.70 -19.75
CA ALA A 37 12.15 7.49 -19.82
C ALA A 37 13.08 7.32 -18.62
N ASP A 38 13.50 8.42 -17.99
CA ASP A 38 14.45 8.43 -16.87
C ASP A 38 13.75 8.41 -15.48
N GLY A 39 12.43 8.27 -15.45
CA GLY A 39 11.67 8.29 -14.20
C GLY A 39 11.44 9.69 -13.64
N THR A 40 11.63 10.74 -14.45
CA THR A 40 11.31 12.11 -14.04
C THR A 40 9.81 12.33 -14.16
N VAL A 41 9.19 12.76 -13.07
CA VAL A 41 7.76 13.08 -13.08
C VAL A 41 7.54 14.42 -13.74
N VAL A 42 6.92 14.41 -14.92
CA VAL A 42 6.65 15.59 -15.76
C VAL A 42 5.28 16.19 -15.51
N ALA A 43 4.34 15.40 -14.98
CA ALA A 43 3.03 15.90 -14.54
C ALA A 43 2.49 15.07 -13.37
N ARG A 44 1.68 15.72 -12.55
CA ARG A 44 1.01 15.10 -11.38
C ARG A 44 -0.45 15.50 -11.35
N ALA A 45 -1.29 14.56 -10.88
CA ALA A 45 -2.68 14.86 -10.53
C ALA A 45 -3.07 14.15 -9.24
N ARG A 46 -3.98 14.77 -8.50
CA ARG A 46 -4.57 14.19 -7.29
C ARG A 46 -6.06 14.44 -7.28
N VAL A 47 -6.85 13.36 -7.24
CA VAL A 47 -8.31 13.40 -7.15
C VAL A 47 -8.71 12.87 -5.76
N PRO A 48 -9.07 13.73 -4.81
CA PRO A 48 -9.40 13.30 -3.46
C PRO A 48 -10.73 12.54 -3.41
N HIS A 49 -10.79 11.56 -2.52
CA HIS A 49 -11.99 10.86 -2.09
C HIS A 49 -11.91 10.50 -0.61
N ARG A 50 -12.88 9.80 -0.06
CA ARG A 50 -12.94 9.49 1.36
C ARG A 50 -13.14 7.98 1.56
N VAL A 51 -12.57 7.46 2.63
CA VAL A 51 -13.04 6.21 3.25
C VAL A 51 -14.33 6.52 3.97
N ILE A 52 -15.32 5.68 3.79
CA ILE A 52 -16.59 5.70 4.50
C ILE A 52 -16.53 4.57 5.53
N ALA A 53 -16.73 4.90 6.79
CA ALA A 53 -16.76 3.96 7.89
C ALA A 53 -18.09 4.18 8.66
N PRO A 54 -19.20 3.62 8.20
CA PRO A 54 -20.52 3.85 8.78
C PRO A 54 -20.64 3.32 10.20
N VAL A 55 -19.91 2.26 10.50
CA VAL A 55 -19.71 1.71 11.86
C VAL A 55 -18.25 1.32 12.01
N PRO A 56 -17.74 1.08 13.22
CA PRO A 56 -16.38 0.61 13.43
C PRO A 56 -16.06 -0.61 12.56
N ASP A 57 -14.88 -0.59 11.92
CA ASP A 57 -14.34 -1.66 11.08
C ASP A 57 -15.13 -2.01 9.80
N VAL A 58 -16.17 -1.28 9.44
CA VAL A 58 -16.75 -1.30 8.10
C VAL A 58 -16.01 -0.25 7.28
N LEU A 59 -15.26 -0.69 6.28
CA LEU A 59 -14.37 0.16 5.48
C LEU A 59 -14.73 0.09 4.02
N GLU A 60 -15.21 1.20 3.48
CA GLU A 60 -15.65 1.23 2.10
C GLU A 60 -15.32 2.53 1.37
N HIS A 61 -15.28 2.44 0.04
CA HIS A 61 -15.26 3.58 -0.86
C HIS A 61 -16.62 3.72 -1.58
N ASP A 62 -16.97 4.93 -1.96
CA ASP A 62 -17.85 5.15 -3.10
C ASP A 62 -17.09 4.67 -4.36
N ALA A 63 -17.31 3.40 -4.74
CA ALA A 63 -16.59 2.77 -5.83
C ALA A 63 -16.79 3.47 -7.19
N LEU A 64 -17.94 4.11 -7.40
CA LEU A 64 -18.19 4.90 -8.61
C LEU A 64 -17.25 6.11 -8.68
N ARG A 65 -17.13 6.85 -7.59
CA ARG A 65 -16.28 8.05 -7.51
C ARG A 65 -14.81 7.72 -7.45
N ALA A 66 -14.42 6.81 -6.53
CA ALA A 66 -13.04 6.51 -6.26
C ALA A 66 -12.40 5.61 -7.34
N TRP A 67 -13.09 4.50 -7.71
CA TRP A 67 -12.47 3.48 -8.55
C TRP A 67 -12.74 3.65 -10.05
N ARG A 68 -13.85 4.31 -10.41
CA ARG A 68 -14.21 4.50 -11.82
C ARG A 68 -13.98 5.92 -12.32
N GLN A 69 -14.50 6.94 -11.62
CA GLN A 69 -14.39 8.33 -12.06
C GLN A 69 -13.02 8.93 -11.71
N GLY A 70 -12.45 8.57 -10.55
CA GLY A 70 -11.15 9.04 -10.08
C GLY A 70 -10.02 8.78 -11.09
N PRO A 71 -9.78 7.53 -11.52
CA PRO A 71 -8.75 7.21 -12.49
C PRO A 71 -8.93 7.93 -13.83
N ARG A 72 -10.16 8.06 -14.33
CA ARG A 72 -10.43 8.81 -15.57
C ARG A 72 -10.09 10.29 -15.46
N ARG A 73 -10.45 10.92 -14.33
CA ARG A 73 -10.13 12.33 -14.07
C ARG A 73 -8.64 12.54 -13.92
N ALA A 74 -7.97 11.63 -13.19
CA ALA A 74 -6.53 11.68 -12.99
C ALA A 74 -5.77 11.49 -14.31
N LEU A 75 -6.19 10.52 -15.15
CA LEU A 75 -5.63 10.34 -16.50
C LEU A 75 -5.80 11.59 -17.34
N ALA A 76 -7.00 12.15 -17.43
CA ALA A 76 -7.27 13.35 -18.24
C ALA A 76 -6.40 14.54 -17.79
N ALA A 77 -6.20 14.71 -16.47
CA ALA A 77 -5.39 15.81 -15.95
C ALA A 77 -3.91 15.69 -16.33
N VAL A 78 -3.29 14.48 -16.18
CA VAL A 78 -1.87 14.32 -16.53
C VAL A 78 -1.64 14.22 -18.03
N ALA A 79 -2.55 13.57 -18.77
CA ALA A 79 -2.44 13.48 -20.22
C ALA A 79 -2.56 14.88 -20.90
N GLY A 80 -3.38 15.76 -20.33
CA GLY A 80 -3.50 17.15 -20.82
C GLY A 80 -2.24 18.00 -20.67
N ALA A 81 -1.26 17.53 -19.88
CA ALA A 81 0.04 18.18 -19.71
C ALA A 81 1.12 17.68 -20.71
N LEU A 82 0.80 16.65 -21.51
CA LEU A 82 1.71 16.08 -22.49
C LEU A 82 1.44 16.66 -23.90
N ASP A 83 2.45 16.62 -24.75
CA ASP A 83 2.31 16.89 -26.18
C ASP A 83 2.01 15.56 -26.90
N GLY A 84 0.73 15.25 -27.01
CA GLY A 84 0.22 14.02 -27.60
C GLY A 84 -0.06 12.89 -26.61
N PRO A 85 -0.51 11.71 -27.10
CA PRO A 85 -0.89 10.59 -26.27
C PRO A 85 0.32 9.91 -25.62
N ALA A 86 0.19 9.53 -24.35
CA ALA A 86 1.20 8.73 -23.67
C ALA A 86 1.35 7.33 -24.30
N ALA A 87 2.53 6.71 -24.20
CA ALA A 87 2.76 5.37 -24.70
C ALA A 87 1.90 4.32 -24.00
N GLY A 88 1.73 4.44 -22.67
CA GLY A 88 0.95 3.49 -21.89
C GLY A 88 0.45 4.06 -20.57
N VAL A 89 -0.53 3.38 -19.98
CA VAL A 89 -1.06 3.65 -18.64
C VAL A 89 -1.33 2.35 -17.88
N VAL A 90 -0.98 2.32 -16.60
CA VAL A 90 -1.32 1.24 -15.67
C VAL A 90 -1.91 1.83 -14.39
N THR A 91 -2.91 1.14 -13.85
CA THR A 91 -3.49 1.47 -12.55
C THR A 91 -2.93 0.57 -11.45
N SER A 92 -2.70 1.10 -10.27
CA SER A 92 -2.45 0.32 -9.05
C SER A 92 -3.52 0.62 -8.01
N ALA A 93 -3.77 -0.32 -7.12
CA ALA A 93 -4.66 -0.12 -5.98
C ALA A 93 -4.37 -1.14 -4.87
N MET A 94 -4.98 -0.86 -3.70
CA MET A 94 -4.95 -1.74 -2.54
C MET A 94 -5.60 -3.10 -2.83
N VAL A 95 -5.14 -4.13 -2.13
CA VAL A 95 -5.70 -5.49 -2.13
C VAL A 95 -5.92 -6.02 -0.71
N PRO A 96 -6.92 -6.92 -0.50
CA PRO A 96 -8.01 -7.16 -1.42
C PRO A 96 -9.00 -6.01 -1.44
N SER A 97 -9.81 -5.97 -2.47
CA SER A 97 -10.93 -5.04 -2.60
C SER A 97 -11.99 -5.66 -3.51
N MET A 98 -13.28 -5.31 -3.33
CA MET A 98 -14.35 -5.90 -4.13
C MET A 98 -15.57 -4.98 -4.24
N THR A 99 -16.24 -5.02 -5.40
CA THR A 99 -17.56 -4.46 -5.61
C THR A 99 -18.31 -5.27 -6.68
N ALA A 100 -19.65 -5.20 -6.68
CA ALA A 100 -20.47 -5.71 -7.79
C ALA A 100 -20.70 -4.62 -8.83
N VAL A 101 -20.76 -5.01 -10.11
CA VAL A 101 -20.97 -4.07 -11.23
C VAL A 101 -22.08 -4.53 -12.16
N ASP A 102 -22.68 -3.57 -12.87
CA ASP A 102 -23.62 -3.85 -13.95
C ASP A 102 -22.90 -4.15 -15.29
N ARG A 103 -23.71 -4.44 -16.35
CA ARG A 103 -23.18 -4.72 -17.70
C ARG A 103 -22.37 -3.59 -18.33
N ARG A 104 -22.43 -2.37 -17.79
CA ARG A 104 -21.65 -1.21 -18.23
C ARG A 104 -20.40 -1.00 -17.35
N GLY A 105 -20.14 -1.93 -16.43
CA GLY A 105 -19.05 -1.85 -15.44
C GLY A 105 -19.25 -0.71 -14.44
N ILE A 106 -20.51 -0.34 -14.16
CA ILE A 106 -20.83 0.68 -13.15
C ILE A 106 -21.03 -0.02 -11.81
N PRO A 107 -20.27 0.36 -10.76
CA PRO A 107 -20.44 -0.18 -9.42
C PRO A 107 -21.88 -0.04 -8.90
N ARG A 108 -22.39 -1.10 -8.29
CA ARG A 108 -23.73 -1.22 -7.71
C ARG A 108 -23.70 -1.42 -6.20
N LEU A 109 -22.54 -1.79 -5.67
CA LEU A 109 -22.25 -1.86 -4.25
C LEU A 109 -21.14 -0.85 -3.89
N PRO A 110 -21.01 -0.47 -2.61
CA PRO A 110 -19.79 0.18 -2.15
C PRO A 110 -18.57 -0.71 -2.44
N GLY A 111 -17.41 -0.10 -2.56
CA GLY A 111 -16.16 -0.83 -2.73
C GLY A 111 -15.61 -1.23 -1.37
N LEU A 112 -15.63 -2.51 -1.03
CA LEU A 112 -15.01 -3.02 0.18
C LEU A 112 -13.51 -2.85 0.12
N LEU A 113 -12.93 -2.49 1.25
CA LEU A 113 -11.50 -2.34 1.44
C LEU A 113 -10.95 -3.45 2.33
N TYR A 114 -9.65 -3.71 2.22
CA TYR A 114 -8.95 -4.65 3.11
C TYR A 114 -9.22 -4.34 4.58
N GLY A 115 -9.34 -5.39 5.39
CA GLY A 115 -9.65 -5.28 6.82
C GLY A 115 -11.10 -4.89 7.13
N ASP A 116 -12.01 -4.94 6.15
CA ASP A 116 -13.45 -4.76 6.37
C ASP A 116 -14.01 -5.95 7.17
N ILE A 117 -14.78 -5.66 8.23
CA ILE A 117 -15.32 -6.71 9.13
C ILE A 117 -16.24 -7.69 8.39
N ARG A 118 -16.92 -7.24 7.32
CA ARG A 118 -17.81 -8.09 6.50
C ARG A 118 -17.07 -9.23 5.79
N ALA A 119 -15.75 -9.13 5.69
CA ALA A 119 -14.88 -10.12 5.05
C ALA A 119 -13.96 -10.85 6.05
N ARG A 120 -14.15 -10.64 7.37
CA ARG A 120 -13.31 -11.28 8.41
C ARG A 120 -13.76 -12.68 8.80
N ASP A 121 -15.07 -12.97 8.74
CA ASP A 121 -15.65 -14.24 9.19
C ASP A 121 -16.39 -14.97 8.06
N ASP A 122 -16.28 -16.29 8.06
CA ASP A 122 -17.06 -17.17 7.18
C ASP A 122 -18.53 -17.36 7.68
N GLY A 123 -18.94 -16.63 8.73
CA GLY A 123 -20.23 -16.79 9.39
C GLY A 123 -20.23 -17.96 10.39
N PRO A 124 -21.39 -18.22 11.08
CA PRO A 124 -21.49 -19.21 12.15
C PRO A 124 -21.24 -20.65 11.69
N ASP A 125 -21.35 -20.94 10.39
CA ASP A 125 -21.14 -22.27 9.81
C ASP A 125 -19.82 -22.38 9.01
N GLY A 126 -19.00 -21.33 9.02
CA GLY A 126 -17.70 -21.34 8.35
C GLY A 126 -16.64 -22.15 9.11
N PRO A 127 -15.61 -22.67 8.42
CA PRO A 127 -14.49 -23.29 9.10
C PRO A 127 -13.85 -22.26 10.03
N VAL A 128 -13.84 -22.54 11.32
CA VAL A 128 -13.18 -21.70 12.33
C VAL A 128 -11.71 -21.54 11.90
N ALA A 129 -11.34 -20.36 11.45
CA ALA A 129 -9.94 -20.05 11.14
C ALA A 129 -9.15 -20.30 12.43
N ARG A 130 -8.29 -21.31 12.42
CA ARG A 130 -7.39 -21.53 13.54
C ARG A 130 -6.45 -20.34 13.62
N PRO A 131 -6.08 -19.83 14.80
CA PRO A 131 -5.21 -18.67 14.97
C PRO A 131 -3.86 -18.76 14.26
N HIS A 132 -3.50 -19.93 13.73
CA HIS A 132 -2.22 -20.21 13.07
C HIS A 132 -2.35 -20.56 11.58
N ASP A 133 -3.57 -20.55 11.02
CA ASP A 133 -3.73 -20.75 9.59
C ASP A 133 -3.40 -19.45 8.86
N HIS A 134 -2.32 -19.46 8.06
CA HIS A 134 -1.96 -18.42 7.09
C HIS A 134 -3.09 -18.11 6.09
N GLY A 135 -4.21 -18.79 6.19
CA GLY A 135 -5.43 -18.66 5.41
C GLY A 135 -6.16 -17.33 5.61
N GLY A 136 -6.00 -16.63 6.73
CA GLY A 136 -6.81 -15.45 7.04
C GLY A 136 -6.78 -14.36 5.96
N GLU A 137 -5.62 -13.88 5.57
CA GLU A 137 -5.49 -12.86 4.52
C GLU A 137 -5.75 -13.42 3.12
N ARG A 138 -5.34 -14.66 2.85
CA ARG A 138 -5.58 -15.32 1.56
C ARG A 138 -7.07 -15.60 1.31
N GLU A 139 -7.87 -15.73 2.37
CA GLU A 139 -9.30 -15.95 2.27
C GLU A 139 -10.13 -14.67 2.29
N GLU A 140 -9.55 -13.53 2.65
CA GLU A 140 -10.28 -12.24 2.68
C GLU A 140 -10.90 -11.91 1.32
N GLY A 141 -10.17 -12.10 0.22
CA GLY A 141 -10.68 -11.90 -1.14
C GLY A 141 -11.89 -12.81 -1.46
N ARG A 142 -11.85 -14.08 -1.02
CA ARG A 142 -12.96 -15.02 -1.18
C ARG A 142 -14.19 -14.58 -0.38
N ARG A 143 -14.02 -14.15 0.85
CA ARG A 143 -15.11 -13.65 1.71
C ARG A 143 -15.74 -12.38 1.14
N MET A 144 -14.92 -11.45 0.62
CA MET A 144 -15.41 -10.26 -0.08
C MET A 144 -16.26 -10.62 -1.29
N LEU A 145 -15.82 -11.62 -2.07
CA LEU A 145 -16.59 -12.11 -3.21
C LEU A 145 -17.92 -12.71 -2.75
N ALA A 146 -17.90 -13.59 -1.75
CA ALA A 146 -19.11 -14.22 -1.20
C ALA A 146 -20.11 -13.16 -0.68
N TRP A 147 -19.61 -12.15 0.04
CA TRP A 147 -20.43 -11.01 0.48
C TRP A 147 -21.05 -10.27 -0.71
N ALA A 148 -20.25 -9.91 -1.72
CA ALA A 148 -20.73 -9.17 -2.88
C ALA A 148 -21.79 -9.96 -3.66
N VAL A 149 -21.66 -11.28 -3.74
CA VAL A 149 -22.66 -12.18 -4.36
C VAL A 149 -23.94 -12.21 -3.54
N ALA A 150 -23.86 -12.28 -2.22
CA ALA A 150 -25.03 -12.27 -1.32
C ALA A 150 -25.81 -10.94 -1.42
N GLU A 151 -25.11 -9.80 -1.44
CA GLU A 151 -25.73 -8.47 -1.51
C GLU A 151 -26.30 -8.14 -2.89
N GLN A 152 -25.67 -8.63 -3.96
CA GLN A 152 -26.07 -8.36 -5.33
C GLN A 152 -26.03 -9.65 -6.18
N PRO A 153 -26.94 -10.59 -5.96
CA PRO A 153 -27.00 -11.83 -6.72
C PRO A 153 -27.16 -11.56 -8.22
N GLY A 154 -26.42 -12.29 -9.06
CA GLY A 154 -26.51 -12.17 -10.50
C GLY A 154 -26.01 -10.84 -11.09
N ALA A 155 -25.13 -10.14 -10.38
CA ALA A 155 -24.43 -8.99 -10.94
C ALA A 155 -23.71 -9.37 -12.24
N ALA A 156 -23.51 -8.40 -13.13
CA ALA A 156 -22.79 -8.65 -14.37
C ALA A 156 -21.31 -8.91 -14.15
N GLY A 157 -20.77 -8.46 -13.02
CA GLY A 157 -19.41 -8.77 -12.59
C GLY A 157 -19.18 -8.45 -11.11
N TYR A 158 -18.17 -9.12 -10.53
CA TYR A 158 -17.64 -8.89 -9.20
C TYR A 158 -16.15 -8.57 -9.33
N TRP A 159 -15.83 -7.30 -9.17
CA TRP A 159 -14.53 -6.79 -9.58
C TRP A 159 -13.78 -6.10 -8.44
N PRO A 160 -12.46 -6.33 -8.32
CA PRO A 160 -11.61 -5.51 -7.48
C PRO A 160 -11.43 -4.10 -8.04
N CYS A 161 -10.91 -3.21 -7.21
CA CYS A 161 -10.66 -1.82 -7.56
C CYS A 161 -9.87 -1.67 -8.88
N GLN A 162 -8.83 -2.47 -9.06
CA GLN A 162 -7.99 -2.50 -10.26
C GLN A 162 -8.78 -2.76 -11.52
N ALA A 163 -9.69 -3.74 -11.48
CA ALA A 163 -10.50 -4.11 -12.63
C ALA A 163 -11.54 -3.04 -12.97
N VAL A 164 -12.15 -2.40 -11.96
CA VAL A 164 -13.07 -1.27 -12.17
C VAL A 164 -12.32 -0.09 -12.82
N ALA A 165 -11.11 0.21 -12.33
CA ALA A 165 -10.26 1.27 -12.87
C ALA A 165 -9.82 0.97 -14.31
N THR A 166 -9.31 -0.25 -14.59
CA THR A 166 -8.88 -0.66 -15.92
C THR A 166 -10.03 -0.63 -16.91
N HIS A 167 -11.20 -1.17 -16.52
CA HIS A 167 -12.42 -1.08 -17.35
C HIS A 167 -12.82 0.38 -17.63
N ALA A 168 -12.67 1.26 -16.65
CA ALA A 168 -13.00 2.68 -16.85
C ALA A 168 -12.10 3.34 -17.88
N LEU A 169 -10.87 2.85 -18.09
CA LEU A 169 -9.88 3.40 -19.02
C LEU A 169 -9.96 2.77 -20.41
N CYS A 170 -10.23 1.46 -20.54
CA CYS A 170 -10.19 0.77 -21.84
C CYS A 170 -11.41 -0.12 -22.16
N GLY A 171 -12.42 -0.16 -21.29
CA GLY A 171 -13.60 -1.01 -21.48
C GLY A 171 -13.39 -2.50 -21.18
N VAL A 172 -12.19 -2.91 -20.75
CA VAL A 172 -11.86 -4.29 -20.39
C VAL A 172 -11.60 -4.39 -18.90
N PRO A 173 -12.37 -5.20 -18.14
CA PRO A 173 -12.07 -5.46 -16.74
C PRO A 173 -10.86 -6.41 -16.64
N ALA A 174 -9.73 -5.91 -16.22
CA ALA A 174 -8.51 -6.71 -16.14
C ALA A 174 -7.69 -6.40 -14.89
N VAL A 175 -7.04 -7.43 -14.39
CA VAL A 175 -6.00 -7.38 -13.36
C VAL A 175 -4.74 -8.06 -13.88
N ASP A 176 -3.59 -7.69 -13.37
CA ASP A 176 -2.37 -8.43 -13.69
C ASP A 176 -2.22 -9.70 -12.84
N SER A 177 -1.23 -10.53 -13.18
CA SER A 177 -0.97 -11.78 -12.47
C SER A 177 -0.53 -11.56 -11.01
N ALA A 178 0.07 -10.41 -10.67
CA ALA A 178 0.42 -10.08 -9.29
C ALA A 178 -0.85 -9.81 -8.45
N THR A 179 -1.77 -9.00 -8.96
CA THR A 179 -3.08 -8.76 -8.32
C THR A 179 -3.88 -10.05 -8.21
N ALA A 180 -3.92 -10.86 -9.27
CA ALA A 180 -4.63 -12.14 -9.24
C ALA A 180 -4.12 -13.06 -8.13
N SER A 181 -2.81 -13.16 -7.94
CA SER A 181 -2.20 -14.02 -6.90
C SER A 181 -2.63 -13.63 -5.46
N SER A 182 -3.00 -12.37 -5.23
CA SER A 182 -3.47 -11.91 -3.92
C SER A 182 -4.86 -12.43 -3.52
N PHE A 183 -5.60 -13.05 -4.45
CA PHE A 183 -6.92 -13.63 -4.17
C PHE A 183 -6.87 -15.06 -3.62
N GLY A 184 -5.69 -15.58 -3.30
CA GLY A 184 -5.49 -16.82 -2.55
C GLY A 184 -6.21 -18.01 -3.13
N SER A 185 -7.16 -18.60 -2.38
CA SER A 185 -7.90 -19.81 -2.79
C SER A 185 -8.81 -19.63 -4.00
N LEU A 186 -9.14 -18.40 -4.39
CA LEU A 186 -9.85 -18.14 -5.65
C LEU A 186 -8.99 -18.43 -6.89
N MET A 187 -7.70 -18.68 -6.72
CA MET A 187 -6.77 -18.90 -7.81
C MET A 187 -6.22 -20.33 -7.83
N ARG A 188 -6.12 -20.89 -9.03
CA ARG A 188 -5.39 -22.13 -9.30
C ARG A 188 -4.26 -21.82 -10.32
N GLY A 189 -3.06 -21.58 -9.79
CA GLY A 189 -1.97 -21.03 -10.58
C GLY A 189 -2.28 -19.61 -11.08
N SER A 190 -2.27 -19.40 -12.39
CA SER A 190 -2.55 -18.09 -13.01
C SER A 190 -4.01 -17.90 -13.46
N ARG A 191 -4.93 -18.75 -13.05
CA ARG A 191 -6.35 -18.74 -13.48
C ARG A 191 -7.28 -18.77 -12.27
N TRP A 192 -8.49 -18.29 -12.45
CA TRP A 192 -9.56 -18.44 -11.47
C TRP A 192 -9.89 -19.92 -11.24
N ASP A 193 -10.08 -20.33 -9.99
CA ASP A 193 -10.46 -21.70 -9.64
C ASP A 193 -11.98 -21.88 -9.81
N ARG A 194 -12.38 -22.56 -10.88
CA ARG A 194 -13.78 -22.77 -11.23
C ARG A 194 -14.57 -23.55 -10.19
N ASP A 195 -13.90 -24.46 -9.46
CA ASP A 195 -14.57 -25.27 -8.44
C ASP A 195 -14.93 -24.39 -7.23
N VAL A 196 -14.00 -23.52 -6.82
CA VAL A 196 -14.23 -22.55 -5.74
C VAL A 196 -15.28 -21.53 -6.15
N LEU A 197 -15.22 -21.01 -7.38
CA LEU A 197 -16.20 -20.06 -7.90
C LEU A 197 -17.61 -20.66 -7.95
N ALA A 198 -17.75 -21.89 -8.45
CA ALA A 198 -19.04 -22.59 -8.51
C ALA A 198 -19.66 -22.79 -7.12
N ALA A 199 -18.83 -23.07 -6.09
CA ALA A 199 -19.30 -23.17 -4.71
C ALA A 199 -19.83 -21.84 -4.14
N ILE A 200 -19.36 -20.69 -4.67
CA ILE A 200 -19.85 -19.34 -4.32
C ILE A 200 -21.04 -18.92 -5.21
N GLY A 201 -21.29 -19.63 -6.31
CA GLY A 201 -22.33 -19.28 -7.28
C GLY A 201 -21.93 -18.22 -8.31
N VAL A 202 -20.65 -18.20 -8.69
CA VAL A 202 -20.05 -17.22 -9.62
C VAL A 202 -19.44 -17.92 -10.82
N ASP A 203 -19.70 -17.39 -12.01
CA ASP A 203 -19.02 -17.80 -13.25
C ASP A 203 -17.72 -17.00 -13.45
N GLU A 204 -16.70 -17.65 -14.03
CA GLU A 204 -15.43 -17.00 -14.36
C GLU A 204 -15.61 -15.72 -15.22
N GLY A 205 -16.63 -15.70 -16.10
CA GLY A 205 -16.96 -14.55 -16.93
C GLY A 205 -17.45 -13.31 -16.16
N GLN A 206 -17.83 -13.47 -14.88
CA GLN A 206 -18.19 -12.35 -13.99
C GLN A 206 -16.97 -11.74 -13.29
N LEU A 207 -15.79 -12.35 -13.42
CA LEU A 207 -14.57 -11.86 -12.82
C LEU A 207 -13.69 -11.09 -13.82
N ALA A 208 -12.70 -10.40 -13.30
CA ALA A 208 -11.74 -9.70 -14.13
C ALA A 208 -10.86 -10.70 -14.91
N ARG A 209 -10.53 -10.35 -16.15
CA ARG A 209 -9.54 -11.09 -16.93
C ARG A 209 -8.17 -10.96 -16.30
N VAL A 210 -7.50 -12.08 -16.08
CA VAL A 210 -6.09 -12.08 -15.64
C VAL A 210 -5.20 -11.91 -16.87
N VAL A 211 -4.34 -10.91 -16.87
CA VAL A 211 -3.30 -10.71 -17.89
C VAL A 211 -1.92 -10.89 -17.26
N PRO A 212 -0.94 -11.41 -17.98
CA PRO A 212 0.42 -11.46 -17.46
C PRO A 212 0.93 -10.06 -17.09
N LEU A 213 1.74 -9.98 -16.05
CA LEU A 213 2.35 -8.74 -15.58
C LEU A 213 3.11 -8.04 -16.73
N GLY A 214 2.92 -6.73 -16.87
CA GLY A 214 3.54 -5.94 -17.94
C GLY A 214 2.96 -6.20 -19.34
N ARG A 215 1.79 -6.84 -19.46
CA ARG A 215 1.13 -7.06 -20.75
C ARG A 215 -0.16 -6.23 -20.90
N PRO A 216 -0.51 -5.86 -22.14
CA PRO A 216 -1.68 -5.01 -22.37
C PRO A 216 -3.01 -5.73 -22.11
N ALA A 217 -3.93 -5.01 -21.50
CA ALA A 217 -5.35 -5.37 -21.36
C ALA A 217 -6.20 -4.79 -22.50
N GLY A 218 -5.83 -3.61 -22.99
CA GLY A 218 -6.55 -2.89 -24.04
C GLY A 218 -5.87 -1.57 -24.39
N THR A 219 -6.61 -0.63 -24.97
CA THR A 219 -6.15 0.73 -25.30
C THR A 219 -7.16 1.76 -24.82
N VAL A 220 -6.69 2.96 -24.50
CA VAL A 220 -7.58 4.10 -24.21
C VAL A 220 -8.36 4.46 -25.49
N PRO A 221 -9.71 4.49 -25.45
CA PRO A 221 -10.52 4.72 -26.65
C PRO A 221 -10.12 5.99 -27.41
N GLY A 222 -9.92 5.87 -28.72
CA GLY A 222 -9.57 6.98 -29.60
C GLY A 222 -8.09 7.40 -29.51
N THR A 223 -7.22 6.66 -28.81
CA THR A 223 -5.78 6.94 -28.71
C THR A 223 -4.95 5.68 -28.89
N PRO A 224 -3.66 5.76 -29.23
CA PRO A 224 -2.74 4.61 -29.25
C PRO A 224 -2.27 4.18 -27.86
N THR A 225 -2.62 4.90 -26.79
CA THR A 225 -2.15 4.63 -25.42
C THR A 225 -2.58 3.23 -24.96
N VAL A 226 -1.63 2.34 -24.73
CA VAL A 226 -1.92 0.99 -24.22
C VAL A 226 -2.28 1.03 -22.74
N VAL A 227 -3.20 0.16 -22.31
CA VAL A 227 -3.61 0.01 -20.91
C VAL A 227 -3.18 -1.36 -20.42
N GLY A 228 -2.41 -1.42 -19.34
CA GLY A 228 -2.03 -2.68 -18.71
C GLY A 228 -3.10 -3.23 -17.78
N GLY A 229 -2.92 -4.47 -17.31
CA GLY A 229 -3.70 -5.00 -16.19
C GLY A 229 -3.46 -4.17 -14.92
N GLY A 230 -4.49 -3.97 -14.11
CA GLY A 230 -4.34 -3.26 -12.85
C GLY A 230 -3.49 -4.06 -11.85
N SER A 231 -2.55 -3.40 -11.15
CA SER A 231 -1.55 -3.98 -10.27
C SER A 231 -1.79 -3.66 -8.78
N ILE A 232 -0.96 -4.23 -7.92
CA ILE A 232 -0.96 -3.98 -6.47
C ILE A 232 -0.13 -2.72 -6.18
N ASP A 233 -0.62 -1.85 -5.30
CA ASP A 233 0.08 -0.64 -4.86
C ASP A 233 1.45 -0.95 -4.21
N ALA A 234 1.50 -1.88 -3.25
CA ALA A 234 2.73 -2.29 -2.58
C ALA A 234 3.76 -2.92 -3.54
N PHE A 235 3.31 -3.68 -4.55
CA PHE A 235 4.19 -4.23 -5.57
C PHE A 235 4.74 -3.12 -6.49
N CYS A 236 3.92 -2.15 -6.86
CA CYS A 236 4.40 -0.99 -7.60
C CYS A 236 5.42 -0.15 -6.81
N GLU A 237 5.20 0.05 -5.50
CA GLU A 237 6.18 0.68 -4.61
C GLU A 237 7.52 -0.08 -4.63
N GLN A 238 7.49 -1.41 -4.58
CA GLN A 238 8.69 -2.24 -4.63
C GLN A 238 9.52 -2.00 -5.90
N ILE A 239 8.89 -1.92 -7.07
CA ILE A 239 9.56 -1.75 -8.37
C ILE A 239 10.52 -0.56 -8.37
N VAL A 240 10.17 0.53 -7.70
CA VAL A 240 10.89 1.81 -7.77
C VAL A 240 11.49 2.25 -6.43
N SER A 241 11.43 1.41 -5.41
CA SER A 241 11.92 1.74 -4.07
C SER A 241 13.44 1.78 -3.97
N GLY A 242 14.14 0.99 -4.79
CA GLY A 242 15.58 0.74 -4.67
C GLY A 242 15.95 -0.20 -3.52
N ALA A 243 14.98 -0.87 -2.88
CA ALA A 243 15.22 -1.95 -1.94
C ALA A 243 15.49 -3.25 -2.72
N VAL A 244 16.74 -3.46 -3.14
CA VAL A 244 17.14 -4.53 -4.06
C VAL A 244 18.24 -5.45 -3.53
N HIS A 245 18.94 -5.02 -2.48
CA HIS A 245 20.04 -5.80 -1.90
C HIS A 245 19.53 -6.65 -0.74
N VAL A 246 20.13 -7.84 -0.56
CA VAL A 246 19.87 -8.68 0.62
C VAL A 246 20.14 -7.86 1.88
N GLY A 247 19.17 -7.86 2.80
CA GLY A 247 19.20 -7.02 4.00
C GLY A 247 18.59 -5.62 3.84
N ASP A 248 18.17 -5.21 2.65
CA ASP A 248 17.32 -4.04 2.51
C ASP A 248 15.92 -4.34 3.10
N VAL A 249 15.37 -3.41 3.86
CA VAL A 249 14.02 -3.50 4.42
C VAL A 249 13.15 -2.43 3.77
N LEU A 250 12.29 -2.82 2.85
CA LEU A 250 11.29 -1.90 2.28
C LEU A 250 10.18 -1.68 3.33
N ALA A 251 10.00 -0.44 3.76
CA ALA A 251 8.93 -0.02 4.66
C ALA A 251 8.05 1.04 4.00
N ILE A 252 6.78 0.69 3.76
CA ILE A 252 5.79 1.56 3.10
C ILE A 252 4.92 2.18 4.18
N PHE A 253 5.10 3.45 4.45
CA PHE A 253 4.36 4.23 5.45
C PHE A 253 3.10 4.83 4.84
N GLY A 254 2.12 3.97 4.57
CA GLY A 254 0.79 4.31 4.09
C GLY A 254 -0.21 4.49 5.23
N ALA A 255 -1.51 4.33 4.95
CA ALA A 255 -2.57 4.20 5.98
C ALA A 255 -2.24 3.05 6.96
N THR A 256 -1.71 1.97 6.43
CA THR A 256 -1.05 0.86 7.16
C THR A 256 0.45 0.94 6.95
N LEU A 257 1.20 0.16 7.72
CA LEU A 257 2.63 -0.07 7.52
C LEU A 257 2.81 -1.40 6.79
N VAL A 258 3.54 -1.41 5.67
CA VAL A 258 3.90 -2.66 5.00
C VAL A 258 5.41 -2.83 5.05
N VAL A 259 5.87 -4.00 5.48
CA VAL A 259 7.30 -4.27 5.70
C VAL A 259 7.72 -5.51 4.92
N TRP A 260 8.76 -5.37 4.10
CA TRP A 260 9.34 -6.45 3.32
C TRP A 260 10.86 -6.47 3.49
N VAL A 261 11.39 -7.58 3.92
CA VAL A 261 12.85 -7.84 4.03
C VAL A 261 13.30 -8.56 2.76
N VAL A 262 14.33 -8.04 2.10
CA VAL A 262 14.94 -8.67 0.92
C VAL A 262 15.88 -9.79 1.37
N THR A 263 15.66 -11.00 0.87
CA THR A 263 16.47 -12.20 1.17
C THR A 263 16.95 -12.85 -0.13
N ASP A 264 17.98 -13.68 -0.07
CA ASP A 264 18.49 -14.51 -1.18
C ASP A 264 17.97 -15.93 -1.11
N GLU A 265 17.29 -16.30 -0.03
CA GLU A 265 16.67 -17.60 0.15
C GLU A 265 15.16 -17.45 0.37
N TRP A 266 14.40 -18.45 -0.03
CA TRP A 266 12.99 -18.56 0.30
C TRP A 266 12.84 -18.87 1.78
N VAL A 267 12.13 -18.02 2.51
CA VAL A 267 11.93 -18.15 3.96
C VAL A 267 10.47 -18.48 4.25
N GLU A 268 10.24 -19.54 5.01
CA GLU A 268 8.92 -19.91 5.52
C GLU A 268 8.87 -19.71 7.04
N VAL A 269 8.16 -18.66 7.46
CA VAL A 269 7.98 -18.33 8.87
C VAL A 269 6.50 -18.08 9.14
N THR A 270 5.99 -18.69 10.21
CA THR A 270 4.61 -18.48 10.66
C THR A 270 4.31 -17.00 10.87
N GLY A 271 3.24 -16.53 10.26
CA GLY A 271 2.79 -15.14 10.34
C GLY A 271 3.46 -14.19 9.35
N LEU A 272 4.48 -14.63 8.59
CA LEU A 272 5.06 -13.85 7.51
C LEU A 272 4.67 -14.44 6.15
N THR A 273 4.61 -13.58 5.14
CA THR A 273 4.41 -13.97 3.74
C THR A 273 5.72 -13.85 2.99
N SER A 274 6.01 -14.84 2.11
CA SER A 274 7.16 -14.80 1.21
C SER A 274 6.69 -14.80 -0.24
N PHE A 275 7.37 -14.04 -1.09
CA PHE A 275 7.15 -14.05 -2.54
C PHE A 275 8.43 -13.63 -3.29
N PRO A 276 8.55 -13.95 -4.60
CA PRO A 276 9.69 -13.53 -5.40
C PRO A 276 9.78 -12.00 -5.51
N SER A 277 10.98 -11.45 -5.38
CA SER A 277 11.26 -10.05 -5.65
C SER A 277 11.20 -9.72 -7.16
N THR A 278 11.15 -8.44 -7.50
CA THR A 278 11.36 -7.95 -8.86
C THR A 278 12.82 -8.10 -9.34
N VAL A 279 13.75 -8.36 -8.42
CA VAL A 279 15.14 -8.69 -8.71
C VAL A 279 15.28 -10.20 -8.78
N PRO A 280 15.87 -10.77 -9.87
CA PRO A 280 16.09 -12.20 -9.99
C PRO A 280 16.86 -12.78 -8.79
N GLU A 281 16.52 -14.00 -8.40
CA GLU A 281 17.16 -14.74 -7.29
C GLU A 281 17.08 -13.99 -5.94
N ARG A 282 16.04 -13.17 -5.76
CA ARG A 282 15.72 -12.50 -4.51
C ARG A 282 14.27 -12.75 -4.14
N PHE A 283 14.01 -12.70 -2.84
CA PHE A 283 12.69 -12.89 -2.26
C PHE A 283 12.39 -11.73 -1.32
N MET A 284 11.11 -11.55 -1.06
CA MET A 284 10.60 -10.58 -0.09
C MET A 284 9.88 -11.34 1.01
N VAL A 285 10.21 -11.08 2.25
CA VAL A 285 9.63 -11.73 3.44
C VAL A 285 9.07 -10.68 4.37
N GLY A 286 7.83 -10.83 4.81
CA GLY A 286 7.22 -9.86 5.72
C GLY A 286 5.72 -9.80 5.59
N GLY A 287 5.16 -8.60 5.66
CA GLY A 287 3.72 -8.39 5.50
C GLY A 287 3.23 -7.04 5.97
N PRO A 288 1.92 -6.80 5.86
CA PRO A 288 1.28 -5.56 6.31
C PRO A 288 0.97 -5.59 7.81
N SER A 289 1.08 -4.41 8.45
CA SER A 289 0.76 -4.15 9.85
C SER A 289 -0.17 -2.95 9.98
N ASN A 290 -0.96 -2.90 11.04
CA ASN A 290 -1.83 -1.77 11.37
C ASN A 290 -1.09 -0.60 12.06
N ALA A 291 0.21 -0.70 12.33
CA ALA A 291 1.07 0.33 12.93
C ALA A 291 1.47 1.47 11.95
N GLY A 292 0.61 1.79 11.00
CA GLY A 292 0.82 2.84 9.98
C GLY A 292 0.22 4.19 10.36
N ALA A 293 -0.04 5.02 9.34
CA ALA A 293 -0.50 6.39 9.52
C ALA A 293 -1.86 6.50 10.20
N LEU A 294 -2.77 5.55 10.04
CA LEU A 294 -4.06 5.58 10.74
C LEU A 294 -3.87 5.54 12.26
N PHE A 295 -2.96 4.70 12.76
CA PHE A 295 -2.62 4.65 14.18
C PHE A 295 -1.92 5.94 14.63
N VAL A 296 -0.89 6.36 13.91
CA VAL A 296 -0.10 7.56 14.25
C VAL A 296 -0.96 8.83 14.22
N ASP A 297 -1.81 9.00 13.21
CA ASP A 297 -2.71 10.16 13.09
C ASP A 297 -3.78 10.17 14.19
N TRP A 298 -4.27 8.99 14.59
CA TRP A 298 -5.16 8.87 15.74
C TRP A 298 -4.46 9.34 17.03
N VAL A 299 -3.25 8.83 17.33
CA VAL A 299 -2.47 9.26 18.51
C VAL A 299 -2.26 10.77 18.50
N ARG A 300 -1.83 11.35 17.37
CA ARG A 300 -1.65 12.80 17.23
C ARG A 300 -2.94 13.57 17.49
N THR A 301 -4.06 13.07 17.00
CA THR A 301 -5.37 13.73 17.19
C THR A 301 -5.79 13.73 18.67
N VAL A 302 -5.67 12.60 19.37
CA VAL A 302 -6.07 12.50 20.78
C VAL A 302 -5.10 13.24 21.71
N THR A 303 -3.86 13.52 21.27
CA THR A 303 -2.88 14.34 22.00
C THR A 303 -2.94 15.82 21.63
N GLY A 304 -3.93 16.24 20.81
CA GLY A 304 -4.14 17.65 20.44
C GLY A 304 -3.30 18.14 19.26
N GLY A 305 -2.61 17.24 18.54
CA GLY A 305 -1.82 17.56 17.35
C GLY A 305 -2.61 17.44 16.04
N ALA A 306 -2.02 17.91 14.93
CA ALA A 306 -2.55 17.71 13.58
C ALA A 306 -2.06 16.37 12.99
N PRO A 307 -2.83 15.69 12.09
CA PRO A 307 -2.42 14.47 11.43
C PRO A 307 -1.06 14.60 10.73
N ALA A 308 -0.25 13.53 10.77
CA ALA A 308 1.09 13.50 10.17
C ALA A 308 1.05 13.51 8.63
N THR A 309 -0.04 13.01 8.02
CA THR A 309 -0.18 12.80 6.58
C THR A 309 -0.95 13.91 5.85
N GLY A 310 -1.41 14.96 6.57
CA GLY A 310 -2.19 16.05 5.98
C GLY A 310 -1.34 17.14 5.31
N ARG A 311 -1.95 17.93 4.43
CA ARG A 311 -1.35 19.09 3.73
C ARG A 311 -0.76 20.15 4.68
N ARG A 312 -1.18 20.16 5.96
CA ARG A 312 -0.66 21.05 7.02
C ARG A 312 0.62 20.53 7.70
N SER A 313 1.04 19.30 7.41
CA SER A 313 2.24 18.67 8.01
C SER A 313 3.58 19.34 7.62
N ARG A 314 3.57 20.32 6.71
CA ARG A 314 4.78 21.09 6.34
C ARG A 314 5.26 22.06 7.43
N ALA A 315 4.46 22.26 8.45
CA ALA A 315 4.80 23.03 9.63
C ALA A 315 4.42 22.23 10.88
N ALA A 316 5.02 21.03 11.05
CA ALA A 316 5.13 20.47 12.39
C ALA A 316 6.00 21.46 13.17
N ALA A 317 5.44 22.03 14.23
CA ALA A 317 6.20 22.89 15.13
C ALA A 317 7.47 22.13 15.54
N PRO A 318 8.65 22.77 15.59
CA PRO A 318 9.83 22.19 16.20
C PRO A 318 9.44 21.71 17.60
N GLY A 319 9.60 20.41 17.89
CA GLY A 319 9.26 19.82 19.19
C GLY A 319 8.28 18.63 19.13
N ALA A 320 7.33 18.57 18.19
CA ALA A 320 6.32 17.49 18.15
C ALA A 320 6.95 16.15 17.78
N GLY A 321 7.39 15.37 18.77
CA GLY A 321 7.98 14.04 18.62
C GLY A 321 9.43 14.01 18.12
N GLY A 322 10.12 15.17 18.14
CA GLY A 322 11.53 15.32 17.78
C GLY A 322 12.52 14.93 18.91
N ARG A 323 13.81 15.29 18.73
CA ARG A 323 14.90 15.00 19.66
C ARG A 323 14.92 15.84 20.94
N ASP A 324 13.93 16.73 21.15
CA ASP A 324 13.94 17.71 22.27
C ASP A 324 13.57 17.09 23.64
N GLY A 325 13.31 15.78 23.70
CA GLY A 325 12.93 15.06 24.92
C GLY A 325 14.10 14.23 25.52
N ASP A 326 13.85 13.71 26.72
CA ASP A 326 14.72 12.74 27.36
C ASP A 326 14.53 11.33 26.71
N PRO A 327 15.58 10.73 26.10
CA PRO A 327 15.48 9.40 25.48
C PRO A 327 15.03 8.30 26.45
N GLY A 328 15.26 8.47 27.76
CA GLY A 328 14.82 7.53 28.79
C GLY A 328 13.34 7.66 29.17
N ARG A 329 12.65 8.73 28.73
CA ARG A 329 11.29 9.06 29.16
C ARG A 329 10.28 8.99 28.01
N VAL A 330 10.22 7.86 27.35
CA VAL A 330 9.21 7.58 26.30
C VAL A 330 8.45 6.33 26.70
N PRO A 331 7.10 6.37 26.75
CA PRO A 331 6.29 5.17 27.02
C PRO A 331 6.33 4.22 25.82
N VAL A 332 5.74 3.03 25.95
CA VAL A 332 5.71 2.02 24.87
C VAL A 332 4.29 1.81 24.38
N TRP A 333 4.04 2.04 23.10
CA TRP A 333 2.80 1.64 22.45
C TRP A 333 2.87 0.21 21.94
N LEU A 334 1.84 -0.59 22.26
CA LEU A 334 1.42 -1.74 21.49
C LEU A 334 0.38 -1.23 20.49
N PRO A 335 0.69 -1.14 19.17
CA PRO A 335 -0.07 -0.29 18.24
C PRO A 335 -1.34 -0.93 17.65
N TYR A 336 -1.96 -1.86 18.37
CA TYR A 336 -3.02 -2.73 17.86
C TYR A 336 -4.42 -2.11 17.95
N LEU A 337 -4.55 -0.84 17.55
CA LEU A 337 -5.80 -0.07 17.63
C LEU A 337 -6.97 -0.72 16.86
N ARG A 338 -6.65 -1.51 15.85
CA ARG A 338 -7.59 -2.21 14.98
C ARG A 338 -7.20 -3.69 14.81
N GLY A 339 -6.75 -4.33 15.87
CA GLY A 339 -6.10 -5.62 15.77
C GLY A 339 -4.72 -5.52 15.10
N GLU A 340 -4.11 -6.64 14.84
CA GLU A 340 -2.86 -6.70 14.09
C GLU A 340 -2.92 -7.77 12.99
N ARG A 341 -2.28 -7.46 11.87
CA ARG A 341 -2.12 -8.38 10.75
C ARG A 341 -0.82 -9.17 10.95
N THR A 342 0.23 -8.81 10.30
CA THR A 342 1.54 -9.46 10.42
C THR A 342 2.24 -9.10 11.74
N PRO A 343 2.75 -10.09 12.50
CA PRO A 343 2.75 -11.52 12.23
C PRO A 343 1.61 -12.31 12.92
N PHE A 344 0.70 -11.67 13.61
CA PHE A 344 -0.26 -12.33 14.50
C PHE A 344 -1.56 -12.74 13.81
N HIS A 345 -2.01 -11.97 12.81
CA HIS A 345 -3.29 -12.13 12.13
C HIS A 345 -4.47 -12.20 13.11
N ASP A 346 -4.40 -11.38 14.17
CA ASP A 346 -5.40 -11.35 15.24
C ASP A 346 -6.16 -9.99 15.24
N PRO A 347 -7.41 -9.99 14.79
CA PRO A 347 -8.25 -8.78 14.79
C PRO A 347 -8.75 -8.41 16.20
N GLY A 348 -8.64 -9.30 17.18
CA GLY A 348 -9.07 -9.07 18.58
C GLY A 348 -8.05 -8.33 19.42
N LEU A 349 -6.83 -8.15 18.95
CA LEU A 349 -5.81 -7.39 19.67
C LEU A 349 -6.22 -5.92 19.85
N GLN A 350 -5.87 -5.36 21.01
CA GLN A 350 -6.15 -3.99 21.35
C GLN A 350 -4.88 -3.20 21.64
N ALA A 351 -4.89 -1.91 21.28
CA ALA A 351 -3.78 -1.02 21.57
C ALA A 351 -3.63 -0.80 23.09
N SER A 352 -2.38 -0.73 23.54
CA SER A 352 -2.04 -0.45 24.94
C SER A 352 -0.86 0.51 25.01
N LEU A 353 -0.90 1.42 25.99
CA LEU A 353 0.19 2.35 26.28
C LEU A 353 0.82 1.96 27.63
N LEU A 354 2.05 1.50 27.60
CA LEU A 354 2.76 0.93 28.75
C LEU A 354 3.74 1.95 29.33
N GLY A 355 3.81 2.01 30.66
CA GLY A 355 4.77 2.87 31.36
C GLY A 355 4.46 4.35 31.33
N LEU A 356 3.21 4.75 31.07
CA LEU A 356 2.79 6.14 31.17
C LEU A 356 2.78 6.59 32.63
N ASP A 357 3.32 7.77 32.89
CA ASP A 357 3.29 8.45 34.18
C ASP A 357 2.93 9.95 34.02
N ILE A 358 2.75 10.66 35.13
CA ILE A 358 2.34 12.07 35.14
C ILE A 358 3.38 13.04 34.51
N ALA A 359 4.59 12.60 34.30
CA ALA A 359 5.65 13.42 33.71
C ALA A 359 5.72 13.29 32.18
N HIS A 360 4.96 12.37 31.58
CA HIS A 360 4.89 12.23 30.12
C HIS A 360 3.93 13.28 29.53
N GLY A 361 4.48 14.15 28.69
CA GLY A 361 3.69 15.07 27.88
C GLY A 361 3.21 14.46 26.54
N PRO A 362 2.38 15.17 25.78
CA PRO A 362 1.87 14.75 24.47
C PRO A 362 3.01 14.32 23.49
N ASP A 363 4.14 15.02 23.51
CA ASP A 363 5.25 14.76 22.59
C ASP A 363 5.89 13.40 22.86
N ALA A 364 6.01 12.96 24.12
CA ALA A 364 6.50 11.63 24.47
C ALA A 364 5.55 10.53 23.98
N VAL A 365 4.23 10.74 24.07
CA VAL A 365 3.20 9.83 23.60
C VAL A 365 3.19 9.71 22.07
N VAL A 366 3.37 10.85 21.37
CA VAL A 366 3.52 10.89 19.91
C VAL A 366 4.81 10.22 19.48
N ARG A 367 5.94 10.51 20.15
CA ARG A 367 7.23 9.85 19.88
C ARG A 367 7.13 8.33 20.04
N ALA A 368 6.47 7.86 21.08
CA ALA A 368 6.20 6.43 21.30
C ALA A 368 5.43 5.79 20.13
N SER A 369 4.48 6.53 19.51
CA SER A 369 3.75 6.01 18.35
C SER A 369 4.62 5.87 17.11
N TYR A 370 5.58 6.73 16.92
CA TYR A 370 6.56 6.61 15.85
C TYR A 370 7.53 5.44 16.08
N GLU A 371 8.01 5.27 17.32
CA GLU A 371 8.86 4.13 17.69
C GLU A 371 8.13 2.80 17.55
N ALA A 372 6.82 2.74 17.83
CA ALA A 372 6.03 1.53 17.66
C ALA A 372 6.06 1.01 16.22
N SER A 373 6.03 1.89 15.21
CA SER A 373 6.23 1.48 13.81
C SER A 373 7.62 0.87 13.59
N GLY A 374 8.66 1.46 14.19
CA GLY A 374 10.03 0.93 14.16
C GLY A 374 10.15 -0.43 14.86
N PHE A 375 9.45 -0.62 15.99
CA PHE A 375 9.43 -1.91 16.71
C PHE A 375 8.74 -3.01 15.89
N VAL A 376 7.67 -2.68 15.20
CA VAL A 376 7.03 -3.64 14.26
C VAL A 376 7.99 -4.01 13.13
N ILE A 377 8.70 -3.05 12.54
CA ILE A 377 9.72 -3.32 11.50
C ILE A 377 10.79 -4.26 12.08
N ARG A 378 11.34 -3.94 13.25
CA ARG A 378 12.37 -4.75 13.91
C ARG A 378 11.90 -6.17 14.20
N ARG A 379 10.68 -6.34 14.72
CA ARG A 379 10.06 -7.67 14.96
C ARG A 379 9.98 -8.50 13.68
N ILE A 380 9.52 -7.91 12.58
CA ILE A 380 9.43 -8.61 11.28
C ILE A 380 10.83 -9.00 10.79
N VAL A 381 11.82 -8.12 10.91
CA VAL A 381 13.20 -8.41 10.55
C VAL A 381 13.76 -9.56 11.39
N GLU A 382 13.61 -9.51 12.72
CA GLU A 382 14.11 -10.56 13.60
C GLU A 382 13.44 -11.92 13.31
N ARG A 383 12.14 -11.92 13.02
CA ARG A 383 11.40 -13.15 12.64
C ARG A 383 11.78 -13.68 11.27
N SER A 384 12.11 -12.83 10.31
CA SER A 384 12.55 -13.28 8.99
C SER A 384 13.90 -13.99 9.02
N GLY A 385 14.63 -13.95 10.15
CA GLY A 385 15.98 -14.49 10.26
C GLY A 385 17.05 -13.72 9.47
N GLY A 386 16.64 -12.66 8.76
CA GLY A 386 17.52 -11.85 7.92
C GLY A 386 18.37 -10.86 8.71
N LYS A 387 19.55 -10.53 8.19
CA LYS A 387 20.36 -9.41 8.66
C LYS A 387 19.93 -8.16 7.90
N ALA A 388 19.25 -7.24 8.58
CA ALA A 388 18.90 -5.95 7.99
C ALA A 388 20.11 -5.01 7.93
N LEU A 389 20.25 -4.28 6.83
CA LEU A 389 21.32 -3.30 6.59
C LEU A 389 20.80 -1.87 6.64
N ARG A 390 19.60 -1.63 6.14
CA ARG A 390 18.93 -0.33 6.12
C ARG A 390 17.44 -0.49 5.95
N VAL A 391 16.68 0.54 6.30
CA VAL A 391 15.27 0.69 5.98
C VAL A 391 15.14 1.62 4.77
N VAL A 392 14.48 1.18 3.72
CA VAL A 392 14.07 2.01 2.58
C VAL A 392 12.63 2.44 2.80
N ALA A 393 12.43 3.71 3.14
CA ALA A 393 11.14 4.26 3.53
C ALA A 393 10.45 4.97 2.37
N THR A 394 9.23 4.54 2.05
CA THR A 394 8.37 5.14 1.03
C THR A 394 6.96 5.39 1.56
N GLY A 395 6.08 5.94 0.73
CA GLY A 395 4.71 6.29 1.11
C GLY A 395 4.58 7.66 1.79
N GLY A 396 3.35 8.03 2.15
CA GLY A 396 3.03 9.38 2.64
C GLY A 396 3.69 9.74 3.97
N GLY A 397 3.83 8.76 4.88
CA GLY A 397 4.43 8.93 6.20
C GLY A 397 5.95 9.16 6.16
N SER A 398 6.65 8.69 5.12
CA SER A 398 8.10 8.88 4.97
C SER A 398 8.53 10.35 4.85
N ARG A 399 7.59 11.25 4.61
CA ARG A 399 7.83 12.72 4.60
C ARG A 399 8.02 13.32 5.99
N SER A 400 7.64 12.60 7.04
CA SER A 400 7.80 13.07 8.41
C SER A 400 9.20 12.75 8.91
N VAL A 401 10.09 13.76 8.95
CA VAL A 401 11.46 13.60 9.45
C VAL A 401 11.48 13.05 10.87
N ALA A 402 10.59 13.54 11.74
CA ALA A 402 10.50 13.08 13.13
C ALA A 402 10.11 11.59 13.23
N TRP A 403 9.19 11.14 12.35
CA TRP A 403 8.80 9.73 12.31
C TRP A 403 9.95 8.87 11.78
N MET A 404 10.60 9.27 10.69
CA MET A 404 11.74 8.53 10.12
C MET A 404 12.93 8.47 11.08
N GLN A 405 13.20 9.55 11.85
CA GLN A 405 14.20 9.53 12.90
C GLN A 405 13.85 8.53 14.01
N ALA A 406 12.57 8.50 14.42
CA ALA A 406 12.12 7.55 15.45
C ALA A 406 12.25 6.09 14.95
N VAL A 407 11.98 5.85 13.67
CA VAL A 407 12.17 4.52 13.05
C VAL A 407 13.65 4.15 13.01
N ALA A 408 14.55 5.07 12.62
CA ALA A 408 15.97 4.82 12.64
C ALA A 408 16.47 4.45 14.06
N ASP A 409 16.04 5.23 15.06
CA ASP A 409 16.43 4.99 16.46
C ASP A 409 15.86 3.66 16.99
N ALA A 410 14.61 3.31 16.65
CA ALA A 410 13.94 2.10 17.11
C ALA A 410 14.48 0.82 16.46
N THR A 411 14.85 0.90 15.19
CA THR A 411 15.43 -0.23 14.45
C THR A 411 16.94 -0.36 14.66
N GLY A 412 17.62 0.73 15.03
CA GLY A 412 19.08 0.82 15.05
C GLY A 412 19.70 0.80 13.64
N LEU A 413 18.89 1.03 12.59
CA LEU A 413 19.31 0.98 11.20
C LEU A 413 19.18 2.37 10.54
N PRO A 414 20.04 2.71 9.58
CA PRO A 414 19.83 3.90 8.78
C PRO A 414 18.52 3.78 7.98
N VAL A 415 17.81 4.91 7.87
CA VAL A 415 16.59 5.04 7.06
C VAL A 415 16.89 5.87 5.84
N ASP A 416 16.78 5.29 4.66
CA ASP A 416 16.86 5.96 3.37
C ASP A 416 15.44 6.26 2.87
N THR A 417 15.06 7.54 2.73
CA THR A 417 13.79 7.91 2.11
C THR A 417 13.91 7.89 0.58
N VAL A 418 12.78 7.75 -0.12
CA VAL A 418 12.76 7.90 -1.59
C VAL A 418 12.51 9.36 -1.97
N ALA A 419 13.11 9.81 -3.07
CA ALA A 419 12.95 11.19 -3.54
C ALA A 419 11.55 11.48 -4.11
N VAL A 420 10.89 10.45 -4.68
CA VAL A 420 9.54 10.55 -5.24
C VAL A 420 8.56 9.79 -4.35
N PRO A 421 7.72 10.50 -3.59
CA PRO A 421 6.85 9.87 -2.60
C PRO A 421 5.57 9.24 -3.20
N GLU A 422 5.35 9.37 -4.50
CA GLU A 422 4.26 8.74 -5.24
C GLU A 422 4.66 7.35 -5.78
N GLY A 423 5.36 6.54 -4.98
CA GLY A 423 5.98 5.28 -5.40
C GLY A 423 5.04 4.31 -6.09
N ALA A 424 3.82 4.10 -5.56
CA ALA A 424 2.83 3.23 -6.22
C ALA A 424 2.45 3.72 -7.63
N ALA A 425 2.21 5.03 -7.80
CA ALA A 425 1.95 5.60 -9.11
C ALA A 425 3.20 5.55 -10.01
N LEU A 426 4.39 5.79 -9.46
CA LEU A 426 5.65 5.72 -10.21
C LEU A 426 5.93 4.29 -10.69
N GLY A 427 5.77 3.29 -9.84
CA GLY A 427 5.91 1.88 -10.21
C GLY A 427 4.87 1.43 -11.24
N ALA A 428 3.62 1.90 -11.11
CA ALA A 428 2.60 1.68 -12.14
C ALA A 428 2.98 2.31 -13.48
N ALA A 429 3.64 3.50 -13.49
CA ALA A 429 4.17 4.10 -14.71
C ALA A 429 5.32 3.27 -15.32
N PHE A 430 6.16 2.62 -14.49
CA PHE A 430 7.16 1.68 -14.99
C PHE A 430 6.52 0.43 -15.62
N LEU A 431 5.49 -0.13 -14.97
CA LEU A 431 4.70 -1.22 -15.56
C LEU A 431 4.04 -0.80 -16.90
N ALA A 432 3.64 0.47 -17.01
CA ALA A 432 3.11 1.00 -18.27
C ALA A 432 4.18 1.04 -19.37
N ARG A 433 5.47 1.28 -19.04
CA ARG A 433 6.57 1.17 -20.01
C ARG A 433 6.75 -0.27 -20.49
N MET A 434 6.72 -1.25 -19.57
CA MET A 434 6.77 -2.67 -19.91
C MET A 434 5.56 -3.05 -20.80
N THR A 435 4.37 -2.58 -20.45
CA THR A 435 3.14 -2.82 -21.24
C THR A 435 3.21 -2.24 -22.63
N ALA A 436 3.86 -1.08 -22.81
CA ALA A 436 4.08 -0.43 -24.09
C ALA A 436 5.27 -1.02 -24.88
N GLY A 437 6.00 -2.02 -24.31
CA GLY A 437 7.18 -2.62 -24.94
C GLY A 437 8.43 -1.74 -24.92
N LEU A 438 8.44 -0.69 -24.07
CA LEU A 438 9.58 0.23 -23.92
C LEU A 438 10.62 -0.30 -22.93
N GLU A 439 10.26 -1.29 -22.10
CA GLU A 439 11.15 -1.98 -21.16
C GLU A 439 10.91 -3.50 -21.24
N ALA A 440 11.98 -4.26 -21.20
CA ALA A 440 11.92 -5.71 -21.28
C ALA A 440 11.69 -6.40 -19.93
N ASP A 441 12.25 -5.84 -18.86
CA ASP A 441 12.25 -6.42 -17.51
C ASP A 441 12.30 -5.35 -16.40
N PHE A 442 12.30 -5.82 -15.15
CA PHE A 442 12.32 -4.94 -13.97
C PHE A 442 13.71 -4.37 -13.65
N GLN A 443 14.80 -4.91 -14.19
CA GLN A 443 16.15 -4.41 -13.87
C GLN A 443 16.32 -2.96 -14.29
N ALA A 444 15.66 -2.59 -15.39
CA ALA A 444 15.65 -1.22 -15.88
C ALA A 444 15.01 -0.22 -14.90
N SER A 445 14.21 -0.65 -13.93
CA SER A 445 13.60 0.23 -12.92
C SER A 445 14.61 0.82 -11.93
N ALA A 446 15.79 0.22 -11.80
CA ALA A 446 16.83 0.70 -10.91
C ALA A 446 17.21 2.18 -11.16
N ARG A 447 17.12 2.66 -12.42
CA ARG A 447 17.39 4.06 -12.76
C ARG A 447 16.31 5.03 -12.24
N TRP A 448 15.12 4.53 -11.89
CA TRP A 448 14.02 5.31 -11.34
C TRP A 448 14.05 5.37 -9.81
N ALA A 449 14.78 4.47 -9.17
CA ALA A 449 14.98 4.44 -7.72
C ALA A 449 15.91 5.59 -7.30
N ARG A 450 15.34 6.76 -7.08
CA ARG A 450 16.10 7.94 -6.65
C ARG A 450 16.13 8.02 -5.13
N PRO A 451 17.32 7.96 -4.51
CA PRO A 451 17.43 8.13 -3.06
C PRO A 451 17.05 9.56 -2.66
N GLY A 452 16.36 9.67 -1.55
CA GLY A 452 16.06 10.93 -0.89
C GLY A 452 17.09 11.24 0.21
N THR A 453 16.62 11.46 1.44
CA THR A 453 17.47 11.75 2.59
C THR A 453 17.80 10.46 3.34
N ARG A 454 19.06 10.30 3.72
CA ARG A 454 19.51 9.28 4.67
C ARG A 454 19.47 9.83 6.08
N ILE A 455 18.90 9.07 7.00
CA ILE A 455 18.72 9.41 8.41
C ILE A 455 19.40 8.31 9.23
N GLU A 456 20.46 8.69 9.94
CA GLU A 456 21.20 7.77 10.82
C GLU A 456 20.50 7.69 12.19
N PRO A 457 20.55 6.52 12.87
CA PRO A 457 20.08 6.40 14.24
C PRO A 457 20.92 7.26 15.18
N ASP A 458 20.27 7.91 16.16
CA ASP A 458 20.97 8.60 17.24
C ASP A 458 21.36 7.58 18.32
N PRO A 459 22.65 7.45 18.69
CA PRO A 459 23.09 6.41 19.61
C PRO A 459 22.41 6.44 20.98
N ALA A 460 22.12 7.64 21.52
CA ALA A 460 21.45 7.78 22.81
C ALA A 460 19.99 7.31 22.75
N TRP A 461 19.28 7.72 21.68
CA TRP A 461 17.91 7.29 21.44
C TRP A 461 17.81 5.81 21.10
N ALA A 462 18.69 5.27 20.26
CA ALA A 462 18.71 3.88 19.85
C ALA A 462 18.97 2.93 21.03
N THR A 463 19.87 3.31 21.97
CA THR A 463 20.10 2.53 23.19
C THR A 463 18.83 2.43 24.03
N GLN A 464 18.14 3.53 24.26
CA GLN A 464 16.90 3.53 25.05
C GLN A 464 15.73 2.88 24.31
N ALA A 465 15.64 3.05 23.00
CA ALA A 465 14.65 2.37 22.15
C ALA A 465 14.83 0.84 22.19
N SER A 466 16.08 0.34 22.23
CA SER A 466 16.33 -1.10 22.37
C SER A 466 15.83 -1.67 23.70
N ASN A 467 15.90 -0.88 24.80
CA ASN A 467 15.31 -1.28 26.08
C ASN A 467 13.77 -1.32 26.00
N ARG A 468 13.16 -0.33 25.33
CA ARG A 468 11.71 -0.28 25.09
C ARG A 468 11.24 -1.39 24.16
N PHE A 469 12.05 -1.76 23.17
CA PHE A 469 11.73 -2.89 22.28
C PHE A 469 11.64 -4.21 23.04
N ARG A 470 12.53 -4.48 23.99
CA ARG A 470 12.40 -5.68 24.86
C ARG A 470 11.06 -5.70 25.58
N ARG A 471 10.65 -4.58 26.18
CA ARG A 471 9.36 -4.47 26.83
C ARG A 471 8.19 -4.63 25.85
N PHE A 472 8.33 -4.10 24.62
CA PHE A 472 7.34 -4.28 23.54
C PHE A 472 7.15 -5.76 23.17
N GLU A 473 8.24 -6.56 23.19
CA GLU A 473 8.18 -8.00 22.96
C GLU A 473 7.59 -8.77 24.16
N GLU A 474 8.01 -8.42 25.38
CA GLU A 474 7.59 -9.09 26.62
C GLU A 474 6.10 -8.89 26.92
N GLU A 475 5.57 -7.69 26.68
CA GLU A 475 4.17 -7.32 26.97
C GLU A 475 3.26 -7.45 25.74
N GLY A 476 3.83 -7.68 24.57
CA GLY A 476 3.10 -7.92 23.34
C GLY A 476 2.53 -9.33 23.25
N PRO A 477 1.71 -9.60 22.22
CA PRO A 477 1.20 -10.93 21.98
C PRO A 477 2.36 -11.91 21.79
N ALA A 478 2.24 -13.09 22.42
CA ALA A 478 3.15 -14.21 22.14
C ALA A 478 2.92 -14.67 20.68
N GLY A 479 3.98 -14.75 19.92
CA GLY A 479 3.94 -15.13 18.53
C GLY A 479 4.37 -16.55 18.26
#